data_c7dbd5b622e8f9e0e277b46c9300aa4e
#
_entry.id   c7dbd5b622e8f9e0e277b46c9300aa4e
#
_cell.length_a   1.000
_cell.length_b   1.000
_cell.length_c   1.000
_cell.angle_alpha   90.00
_cell.angle_beta   90.00
_cell.angle_gamma   90.00
#
_symmetry.space_group_name_H-M   'P 1'
#
loop_
_entity.id
_entity.type
_entity.pdbx_description
1 polymer ?
#
loop_
_entity_poly.entity_id
_entity_poly.type
_entity_poly.pdbx_seq_one_letter_code
_entity_poly.pdbx_strand_id
1 'polypeptide(L)'
;REDDYAPIREAYVAHTAHLLGLAGVPDSEGAAKRIMELETAIASHHRDSVSNRDPLLSDNPTPWEQLATQAPGFDWDEWAQGARMPVAGLVVNVDQPDFLSGAAALWAATDLSVLKEWLSASAIDCHASLLSSDFVNENFDFHGRTLSGTEELRPRWKRALGLIEAYLGEA
;
A
#
# COMPACT_ATOMS: atom_id res chain seq x y z
N ARG A 1 21.82 -8.75 -3.75
CA ARG A 1 20.85 -7.67 -3.44
C ARG A 1 19.44 -8.19 -3.20
N GLU A 2 18.94 -9.19 -3.92
CA GLU A 2 17.64 -9.81 -3.63
C GLU A 2 17.66 -10.55 -2.29
N ASP A 3 18.74 -11.23 -1.97
CA ASP A 3 18.89 -11.98 -0.72
C ASP A 3 18.96 -11.10 0.53
N ASP A 4 19.42 -9.85 0.42
CA ASP A 4 19.52 -8.92 1.55
C ASP A 4 18.15 -8.52 2.13
N TYR A 5 17.10 -8.59 1.34
CA TYR A 5 15.73 -8.25 1.75
C TYR A 5 14.86 -9.47 2.12
N ALA A 6 15.37 -10.70 1.98
CA ALA A 6 14.60 -11.89 2.31
C ALA A 6 14.12 -11.89 3.78
N PRO A 7 14.96 -11.57 4.79
CA PRO A 7 14.49 -11.50 6.16
C PRO A 7 13.41 -10.44 6.41
N ILE A 8 13.45 -9.31 5.67
CA ILE A 8 12.44 -8.25 5.78
C ILE A 8 11.12 -8.72 5.20
N ARG A 9 11.13 -9.44 4.05
CA ARG A 9 9.90 -10.01 3.46
C ARG A 9 9.27 -11.06 4.38
N GLU A 10 10.08 -11.92 5.01
CA GLU A 10 9.59 -12.88 5.98
C GLU A 10 8.97 -12.19 7.20
N ALA A 11 9.62 -11.17 7.74
CA ALA A 11 9.10 -10.38 8.85
C ALA A 11 7.80 -9.64 8.45
N TYR A 12 7.69 -9.14 7.23
CA TYR A 12 6.47 -8.50 6.72
C TYR A 12 5.29 -9.49 6.65
N VAL A 13 5.51 -10.70 6.14
CA VAL A 13 4.46 -11.74 6.11
C VAL A 13 4.01 -12.10 7.52
N ALA A 14 4.95 -12.26 8.46
CA ALA A 14 4.62 -12.56 9.86
C ALA A 14 3.84 -11.41 10.52
N HIS A 15 4.27 -10.18 10.31
CA HIS A 15 3.59 -8.96 10.76
C HIS A 15 2.15 -8.88 10.23
N THR A 16 1.96 -9.02 8.93
CA THR A 16 0.64 -8.99 8.29
C THR A 16 -0.28 -10.09 8.84
N ALA A 17 0.25 -11.31 9.01
CA ALA A 17 -0.50 -12.42 9.59
C ALA A 17 -0.93 -12.12 11.03
N HIS A 18 -0.04 -11.53 11.84
CA HIS A 18 -0.34 -11.18 13.22
C HIS A 18 -1.40 -10.08 13.32
N LEU A 19 -1.27 -9.01 12.54
CA LEU A 19 -2.28 -7.93 12.50
C LEU A 19 -3.66 -8.46 12.08
N LEU A 20 -3.74 -9.28 11.04
CA LEU A 20 -4.98 -9.90 10.59
C LEU A 20 -5.56 -10.85 11.65
N GLY A 21 -4.71 -11.60 12.34
CA GLY A 21 -5.11 -12.47 13.46
C GLY A 21 -5.69 -11.67 14.64
N LEU A 22 -5.05 -10.57 15.05
CA LEU A 22 -5.57 -9.66 16.07
C LEU A 22 -6.92 -9.05 15.67
N ALA A 23 -7.15 -8.83 14.39
CA ALA A 23 -8.42 -8.35 13.86
C ALA A 23 -9.48 -9.45 13.69
N GLY A 24 -9.16 -10.71 14.01
CA GLY A 24 -10.09 -11.84 13.92
C GLY A 24 -10.32 -12.35 12.50
N VAL A 25 -9.42 -12.05 11.56
CA VAL A 25 -9.52 -12.55 10.18
C VAL A 25 -9.21 -14.04 10.15
N PRO A 26 -10.12 -14.91 9.64
CA PRO A 26 -9.84 -16.32 9.50
C PRO A 26 -8.66 -16.56 8.54
N ASP A 27 -7.87 -17.61 8.78
CA ASP A 27 -6.72 -17.98 7.94
C ASP A 27 -5.73 -16.81 7.71
N SER A 28 -5.43 -16.07 8.77
CA SER A 28 -4.57 -14.88 8.70
C SER A 28 -3.17 -15.17 8.10
N GLU A 29 -2.61 -16.35 8.36
CA GLU A 29 -1.34 -16.78 7.78
C GLU A 29 -1.44 -17.02 6.26
N GLY A 30 -2.53 -17.66 5.81
CA GLY A 30 -2.78 -17.85 4.38
C GLY A 30 -3.06 -16.53 3.68
N ALA A 31 -3.84 -15.65 4.31
CA ALA A 31 -4.11 -14.31 3.81
C ALA A 31 -2.83 -13.48 3.64
N ALA A 32 -1.93 -13.49 4.64
CA ALA A 32 -0.65 -12.77 4.55
C ALA A 32 0.23 -13.24 3.39
N LYS A 33 0.24 -14.54 3.10
CA LYS A 33 0.98 -15.09 1.94
C LYS A 33 0.36 -14.63 0.61
N ARG A 34 -0.97 -14.71 0.47
CA ARG A 34 -1.69 -14.23 -0.73
C ARG A 34 -1.47 -12.74 -0.94
N ILE A 35 -1.45 -11.95 0.13
CA ILE A 35 -1.13 -10.50 0.08
C ILE A 35 0.30 -10.30 -0.42
N MET A 36 1.28 -11.00 0.11
CA MET A 36 2.67 -10.90 -0.34
C MET A 36 2.84 -11.30 -1.81
N GLU A 37 2.11 -12.32 -2.27
CA GLU A 37 2.09 -12.72 -3.69
C GLU A 37 1.50 -11.61 -4.57
N LEU A 38 0.39 -11.02 -4.16
CA LEU A 38 -0.25 -9.90 -4.87
C LEU A 38 0.69 -8.69 -4.94
N GLU A 39 1.29 -8.28 -3.84
CA GLU A 39 2.20 -7.14 -3.79
C GLU A 39 3.49 -7.38 -4.60
N THR A 40 3.98 -8.62 -4.61
CA THR A 40 5.10 -9.02 -5.46
C THR A 40 4.73 -8.92 -6.94
N ALA A 41 3.52 -9.36 -7.31
CA ALA A 41 3.02 -9.22 -8.67
C ALA A 41 2.86 -7.75 -9.06
N ILE A 42 2.32 -6.89 -8.19
CA ILE A 42 2.24 -5.44 -8.41
C ILE A 42 3.64 -4.87 -8.60
N ALA A 43 4.58 -5.21 -7.73
CA ALA A 43 5.96 -4.71 -7.77
C ALA A 43 6.68 -5.09 -9.08
N SER A 44 6.35 -6.24 -9.68
CA SER A 44 6.96 -6.70 -10.93
C SER A 44 6.67 -5.80 -12.14
N HIS A 45 5.63 -4.98 -12.07
CA HIS A 45 5.28 -4.01 -13.12
C HIS A 45 5.99 -2.66 -12.98
N HIS A 46 6.63 -2.39 -11.84
CA HIS A 46 7.37 -1.15 -11.66
C HIS A 46 8.64 -1.10 -12.51
N ARG A 47 8.96 0.08 -12.99
CA ARG A 47 10.27 0.35 -13.60
C ARG A 47 11.37 0.25 -12.56
N ASP A 48 12.58 -0.05 -13.01
CA ASP A 48 13.76 0.01 -12.17
C ASP A 48 14.06 1.46 -11.70
N SER A 49 14.81 1.58 -10.61
CA SER A 49 15.10 2.88 -9.98
C SER A 49 15.97 3.82 -10.83
N VAL A 50 16.64 3.31 -11.86
CA VAL A 50 17.46 4.13 -12.77
C VAL A 50 16.56 4.74 -13.83
N SER A 51 15.73 3.92 -14.48
CA SER A 51 14.74 4.35 -15.49
C SER A 51 13.74 5.36 -14.91
N ASN A 52 13.37 5.21 -13.63
CA ASN A 52 12.47 6.13 -12.94
C ASN A 52 13.03 7.56 -12.73
N ARG A 53 14.32 7.78 -12.97
CA ARG A 53 14.96 9.10 -12.88
C ARG A 53 14.97 9.86 -14.21
N ASP A 54 14.56 9.22 -15.29
CA ASP A 54 14.49 9.85 -16.60
C ASP A 54 13.17 10.63 -16.73
N PRO A 55 13.21 11.97 -16.75
CA PRO A 55 11.99 12.78 -16.84
C PRO A 55 11.25 12.59 -18.16
N LEU A 56 11.92 12.13 -19.22
CA LEU A 56 11.26 11.86 -20.49
C LEU A 56 10.37 10.60 -20.44
N LEU A 57 10.69 9.67 -19.55
CA LEU A 57 9.90 8.46 -19.37
C LEU A 57 8.71 8.67 -18.44
N SER A 58 8.75 9.69 -17.59
CA SER A 58 7.71 10.00 -16.61
C SER A 58 6.76 11.14 -17.04
N ASP A 59 7.04 11.79 -18.16
CA ASP A 59 6.18 12.85 -18.72
C ASP A 59 5.22 12.27 -19.78
N ASN A 60 4.08 11.72 -19.30
CA ASN A 60 3.07 11.08 -20.13
C ASN A 60 1.68 11.71 -19.88
N PRO A 61 1.44 12.95 -20.34
CA PRO A 61 0.16 13.61 -20.17
C PRO A 61 -0.94 12.83 -20.92
N THR A 62 -1.93 12.37 -20.16
CA THR A 62 -2.99 11.49 -20.66
C THR A 62 -4.35 12.11 -20.33
N PRO A 63 -5.21 12.40 -21.31
CA PRO A 63 -6.58 12.75 -21.07
C PRO A 63 -7.31 11.65 -20.27
N TRP A 64 -8.13 12.07 -19.30
CA TRP A 64 -8.85 11.11 -18.43
C TRP A 64 -9.60 10.04 -19.21
N GLU A 65 -10.26 10.43 -20.28
CA GLU A 65 -11.08 9.57 -21.13
C GLU A 65 -10.25 8.43 -21.80
N GLN A 66 -8.93 8.56 -21.84
CA GLN A 66 -8.04 7.56 -22.43
C GLN A 66 -7.57 6.51 -21.42
N LEU A 67 -7.72 6.75 -20.11
CA LEU A 67 -7.25 5.81 -19.08
C LEU A 67 -7.89 4.44 -19.21
N ALA A 68 -9.18 4.35 -19.45
CA ALA A 68 -9.89 3.09 -19.62
C ALA A 68 -9.36 2.26 -20.83
N THR A 69 -8.82 2.93 -21.84
CA THR A 69 -8.21 2.27 -23.01
C THR A 69 -6.75 1.89 -22.76
N GLN A 70 -6.00 2.74 -22.05
CA GLN A 70 -4.59 2.48 -21.74
C GLN A 70 -4.39 1.45 -20.64
N ALA A 71 -5.29 1.44 -19.66
CA ALA A 71 -5.24 0.55 -18.51
C ALA A 71 -6.63 -0.09 -18.28
N PRO A 72 -7.04 -1.01 -19.17
CA PRO A 72 -8.32 -1.71 -19.05
C PRO A 72 -8.30 -2.66 -17.84
N GLY A 73 -9.48 -2.87 -17.23
CA GLY A 73 -9.64 -3.79 -16.10
C GLY A 73 -9.84 -3.09 -14.76
N PHE A 74 -9.65 -1.77 -14.70
CA PHE A 74 -10.00 -0.94 -13.56
C PHE A 74 -11.06 0.08 -13.96
N ASP A 75 -12.10 0.26 -13.13
CA ASP A 75 -13.16 1.25 -13.38
C ASP A 75 -12.72 2.62 -12.87
N TRP A 76 -12.08 3.38 -13.77
CA TRP A 76 -11.54 4.70 -13.47
C TRP A 76 -12.63 5.72 -13.13
N ASP A 77 -13.80 5.63 -13.77
CA ASP A 77 -14.89 6.58 -13.56
C ASP A 77 -15.60 6.32 -12.23
N GLU A 78 -15.83 5.05 -11.87
CA GLU A 78 -16.38 4.69 -10.56
C GLU A 78 -15.43 5.11 -9.44
N TRP A 79 -14.12 4.89 -9.62
CA TRP A 79 -13.11 5.32 -8.66
C TRP A 79 -13.11 6.85 -8.48
N ALA A 80 -13.14 7.61 -9.58
CA ALA A 80 -13.17 9.07 -9.53
C ALA A 80 -14.44 9.59 -8.85
N GLN A 81 -15.58 8.95 -9.12
CA GLN A 81 -16.85 9.28 -8.47
C GLN A 81 -16.76 9.04 -6.95
N GLY A 82 -16.21 7.89 -6.53
CA GLY A 82 -15.97 7.57 -5.12
C GLY A 82 -15.04 8.59 -4.44
N ALA A 83 -14.00 9.02 -5.15
CA ALA A 83 -13.06 10.05 -4.70
C ALA A 83 -13.62 11.50 -4.80
N ARG A 84 -14.82 11.70 -5.35
CA ARG A 84 -15.42 13.00 -5.63
C ARG A 84 -14.53 13.91 -6.48
N MET A 85 -13.80 13.33 -7.41
CA MET A 85 -12.85 14.03 -8.26
C MET A 85 -13.54 14.49 -9.55
N PRO A 86 -13.50 15.79 -9.90
CA PRO A 86 -14.01 16.26 -11.18
C PRO A 86 -13.04 15.84 -12.30
N VAL A 87 -13.53 15.08 -13.27
CA VAL A 87 -12.69 14.52 -14.35
C VAL A 87 -12.92 15.14 -15.72
N ALA A 88 -13.97 15.95 -15.89
CA ALA A 88 -14.29 16.55 -17.19
C ALA A 88 -13.14 17.44 -17.69
N GLY A 89 -12.54 17.07 -18.81
CA GLY A 89 -11.39 17.76 -19.40
C GLY A 89 -10.08 17.65 -18.59
N LEU A 90 -10.01 16.71 -17.64
CA LEU A 90 -8.82 16.48 -16.84
C LEU A 90 -7.76 15.79 -17.69
N VAL A 91 -6.53 16.30 -17.62
CA VAL A 91 -5.32 15.61 -18.10
C VAL A 91 -4.50 15.22 -16.89
N VAL A 92 -4.20 13.94 -16.76
CA VAL A 92 -3.34 13.39 -15.71
C VAL A 92 -1.97 13.04 -16.27
N ASN A 93 -0.93 13.18 -15.50
CA ASN A 93 0.36 12.63 -15.89
C ASN A 93 0.47 11.18 -15.41
N VAL A 94 0.60 10.25 -16.34
CA VAL A 94 0.82 8.82 -16.05
C VAL A 94 2.31 8.56 -15.98
N ASP A 95 2.87 8.62 -14.79
CA ASP A 95 4.32 8.48 -14.56
C ASP A 95 4.88 7.16 -15.12
N GLN A 96 4.18 6.05 -14.94
CA GLN A 96 4.57 4.73 -15.43
C GLN A 96 3.41 4.05 -16.19
N PRO A 97 3.24 4.28 -17.52
CA PRO A 97 2.15 3.67 -18.29
C PRO A 97 2.12 2.14 -18.24
N ASP A 98 3.30 1.51 -18.29
CA ASP A 98 3.41 0.04 -18.22
C ASP A 98 2.95 -0.50 -16.87
N PHE A 99 3.34 0.19 -15.77
CA PHE A 99 2.84 -0.14 -14.43
C PHE A 99 1.33 0.01 -14.34
N LEU A 100 0.78 1.12 -14.81
CA LEU A 100 -0.65 1.39 -14.75
C LEU A 100 -1.46 0.31 -15.47
N SER A 101 -1.03 -0.04 -16.70
CA SER A 101 -1.65 -1.09 -17.49
C SER A 101 -1.54 -2.47 -16.83
N GLY A 102 -0.34 -2.83 -16.33
CA GLY A 102 -0.11 -4.09 -15.64
C GLY A 102 -0.90 -4.21 -14.34
N ALA A 103 -0.93 -3.14 -13.54
CA ALA A 103 -1.67 -3.11 -12.29
C ALA A 103 -3.19 -3.20 -12.51
N ALA A 104 -3.74 -2.54 -13.54
CA ALA A 104 -5.15 -2.63 -13.89
C ALA A 104 -5.53 -4.05 -14.35
N ALA A 105 -4.69 -4.68 -15.15
CA ALA A 105 -4.90 -6.07 -15.58
C ALA A 105 -4.84 -7.05 -14.39
N LEU A 106 -3.88 -6.86 -13.50
CA LEU A 106 -3.75 -7.66 -12.27
C LEU A 106 -4.96 -7.48 -11.36
N TRP A 107 -5.43 -6.25 -11.19
CA TRP A 107 -6.64 -5.95 -10.42
C TRP A 107 -7.85 -6.73 -10.95
N ALA A 108 -8.07 -6.72 -12.26
CA ALA A 108 -9.18 -7.44 -12.90
C ALA A 108 -9.06 -8.97 -12.77
N ALA A 109 -7.84 -9.50 -12.71
CA ALA A 109 -7.58 -10.94 -12.63
C ALA A 109 -7.54 -11.47 -11.19
N THR A 110 -7.40 -10.59 -10.18
CA THR A 110 -7.28 -11.00 -8.79
C THR A 110 -8.64 -11.30 -8.17
N ASP A 111 -8.73 -12.40 -7.44
CA ASP A 111 -9.96 -12.75 -6.72
C ASP A 111 -10.36 -11.66 -5.73
N LEU A 112 -11.66 -11.34 -5.69
CA LEU A 112 -12.19 -10.32 -4.79
C LEU A 112 -11.88 -10.60 -3.30
N SER A 113 -11.78 -11.87 -2.91
CA SER A 113 -11.40 -12.26 -1.55
C SER A 113 -9.99 -11.78 -1.20
N VAL A 114 -9.03 -11.93 -2.12
CA VAL A 114 -7.64 -11.48 -1.94
C VAL A 114 -7.55 -9.96 -1.90
N LEU A 115 -8.30 -9.27 -2.77
CA LEU A 115 -8.37 -7.80 -2.74
C LEU A 115 -8.95 -7.28 -1.41
N LYS A 116 -9.96 -7.96 -0.86
CA LYS A 116 -10.52 -7.62 0.46
C LYS A 116 -9.52 -7.88 1.59
N GLU A 117 -8.80 -9.00 1.55
CA GLU A 117 -7.73 -9.30 2.52
C GLU A 117 -6.64 -8.23 2.48
N TRP A 118 -6.16 -7.88 1.28
CA TRP A 118 -5.14 -6.85 1.08
C TRP A 118 -5.60 -5.47 1.58
N LEU A 119 -6.81 -5.04 1.21
CA LEU A 119 -7.37 -3.77 1.68
C LEU A 119 -7.57 -3.76 3.20
N SER A 120 -8.03 -4.87 3.78
CA SER A 120 -8.20 -5.01 5.23
C SER A 120 -6.86 -4.92 5.95
N ALA A 121 -5.83 -5.62 5.48
CA ALA A 121 -4.49 -5.57 6.05
C ALA A 121 -3.92 -4.14 5.98
N SER A 122 -4.03 -3.48 4.83
CA SER A 122 -3.57 -2.11 4.63
C SER A 122 -4.27 -1.12 5.56
N ALA A 123 -5.60 -1.25 5.72
CA ALA A 123 -6.36 -0.39 6.62
C ALA A 123 -6.00 -0.62 8.09
N ILE A 124 -5.79 -1.88 8.50
CA ILE A 124 -5.39 -2.23 9.86
C ILE A 124 -3.99 -1.70 10.15
N ASP A 125 -3.03 -1.95 9.28
CA ASP A 125 -1.64 -1.52 9.46
C ASP A 125 -1.52 0.01 9.54
N CYS A 126 -2.19 0.71 8.63
CA CYS A 126 -2.24 2.19 8.63
C CYS A 126 -2.74 2.77 9.96
N HIS A 127 -3.64 2.08 10.65
CA HIS A 127 -4.24 2.54 11.91
C HIS A 127 -3.70 1.81 13.14
N ALA A 128 -2.84 0.82 13.00
CA ALA A 128 -2.38 -0.05 14.09
C ALA A 128 -1.81 0.72 15.28
N SER A 129 -1.09 1.82 15.02
CA SER A 129 -0.54 2.69 16.08
C SER A 129 -1.61 3.40 16.93
N LEU A 130 -2.86 3.41 16.50
CA LEU A 130 -4.01 4.04 17.16
C LEU A 130 -4.95 3.03 17.84
N LEU A 131 -4.79 1.75 17.59
CA LEU A 131 -5.63 0.67 18.10
C LEU A 131 -5.21 0.23 19.51
N SER A 132 -5.63 -0.97 19.92
CA SER A 132 -5.25 -1.53 21.23
C SER A 132 -3.74 -1.78 21.33
N SER A 133 -3.27 -2.03 22.56
CA SER A 133 -1.83 -2.23 22.83
C SER A 133 -1.20 -3.31 21.97
N ASP A 134 -1.93 -4.37 21.64
CA ASP A 134 -1.40 -5.48 20.87
C ASP A 134 -1.08 -5.07 19.43
N PHE A 135 -1.98 -4.30 18.79
CA PHE A 135 -1.72 -3.70 17.48
C PHE A 135 -0.58 -2.68 17.52
N VAL A 136 -0.55 -1.84 18.55
CA VAL A 136 0.52 -0.84 18.73
C VAL A 136 1.88 -1.50 18.87
N ASN A 137 1.96 -2.57 19.66
CA ASN A 137 3.21 -3.29 19.87
C ASN A 137 3.67 -4.00 18.59
N GLU A 138 2.76 -4.69 17.90
CA GLU A 138 3.05 -5.34 16.62
C GLU A 138 3.55 -4.34 15.55
N ASN A 139 2.84 -3.22 15.41
CA ASN A 139 3.25 -2.15 14.51
C ASN A 139 4.65 -1.61 14.85
N PHE A 140 4.96 -1.45 16.14
CA PHE A 140 6.28 -1.02 16.57
C PHE A 140 7.35 -2.10 16.34
N ASP A 141 7.04 -3.36 16.56
CA ASP A 141 7.99 -4.46 16.36
C ASP A 141 8.42 -4.59 14.90
N PHE A 142 7.50 -4.35 13.96
CA PHE A 142 7.85 -4.34 12.54
C PHE A 142 8.44 -3.00 12.08
N HIS A 143 7.68 -1.91 12.14
CA HIS A 143 8.11 -0.60 11.59
C HIS A 143 9.20 0.07 12.42
N GLY A 144 9.14 -0.08 13.74
CA GLY A 144 10.13 0.48 14.66
C GLY A 144 11.40 -0.34 14.76
N ARG A 145 11.29 -1.56 15.25
CA ARG A 145 12.46 -2.40 15.51
C ARG A 145 13.05 -2.98 14.23
N THR A 146 12.24 -3.66 13.42
CA THR A 146 12.73 -4.41 12.26
C THR A 146 13.19 -3.47 11.14
N LEU A 147 12.38 -2.46 10.78
CA LEU A 147 12.72 -1.58 9.66
C LEU A 147 13.61 -0.40 10.06
N SER A 148 13.38 0.19 11.24
CA SER A 148 14.05 1.45 11.63
C SER A 148 15.14 1.25 12.67
N GLY A 149 15.31 0.05 13.26
CA GLY A 149 16.29 -0.21 14.31
C GLY A 149 16.04 0.53 15.62
N THR A 150 14.79 0.97 15.85
CA THR A 150 14.42 1.70 17.07
C THR A 150 14.24 0.69 18.23
N GLU A 151 14.92 0.92 19.34
CA GLU A 151 14.94 -0.03 20.46
C GLU A 151 13.66 0.03 21.31
N GLU A 152 13.12 1.23 21.54
CA GLU A 152 12.02 1.46 22.47
C GLU A 152 10.86 2.24 21.87
N LEU A 153 9.63 1.77 22.15
CA LEU A 153 8.42 2.48 21.82
C LEU A 153 8.29 3.78 22.64
N ARG A 154 8.11 4.90 21.99
CA ARG A 154 7.89 6.19 22.66
C ARG A 154 6.69 6.12 23.63
N PRO A 155 6.76 6.77 24.80
CA PRO A 155 5.63 6.84 25.74
C PRO A 155 4.34 7.33 25.06
N ARG A 156 3.19 6.78 25.51
CA ARG A 156 1.87 7.06 24.89
C ARG A 156 1.58 8.55 24.74
N TRP A 157 1.91 9.36 25.73
CA TRP A 157 1.66 10.80 25.65
C TRP A 157 2.47 11.49 24.56
N LYS A 158 3.73 11.07 24.33
CA LYS A 158 4.56 11.60 23.22
C LYS A 158 4.02 11.18 21.86
N ARG A 159 3.48 9.95 21.75
CA ARG A 159 2.84 9.47 20.52
C ARG A 159 1.55 10.26 20.25
N ALA A 160 0.76 10.53 21.30
CA ALA A 160 -0.45 11.34 21.18
C ALA A 160 -0.16 12.78 20.71
N LEU A 161 0.91 13.41 21.21
CA LEU A 161 1.32 14.73 20.72
C LEU A 161 1.70 14.72 19.25
N GLY A 162 2.49 13.72 18.80
CA GLY A 162 2.84 13.59 17.40
C GLY A 162 1.63 13.37 16.47
N LEU A 163 0.58 12.72 16.95
CA LEU A 163 -0.69 12.59 16.22
C LEU A 163 -1.43 13.92 16.12
N ILE A 164 -1.48 14.70 17.21
CA ILE A 164 -2.09 16.04 17.20
C ILE A 164 -1.37 16.92 16.18
N GLU A 165 -0.04 16.93 16.20
CA GLU A 165 0.77 17.68 15.24
C GLU A 165 0.51 17.23 13.80
N ALA A 166 0.41 15.92 13.54
CA ALA A 166 0.17 15.37 12.20
C ALA A 166 -1.23 15.71 11.64
N TYR A 167 -2.27 15.72 12.50
CA TYR A 167 -3.65 15.91 12.06
C TYR A 167 -4.15 17.35 12.15
N LEU A 168 -3.65 18.13 13.08
CA LEU A 168 -4.10 19.52 13.29
C LEU A 168 -3.10 20.55 12.75
N GLY A 169 -1.88 20.14 12.42
CA GLY A 169 -0.81 21.04 12.03
C GLY A 169 -0.25 21.85 13.20
N GLU A 170 0.72 22.69 12.91
CA GLU A 170 1.19 23.70 13.85
C GLU A 170 0.16 24.82 13.94
N ALA A 171 -0.28 25.14 15.15
CA ALA A 171 -1.20 26.23 15.43
C ALA A 171 -0.48 27.60 15.39
#